data_397766193f6d7e7743efdea6c22391b7
#
_entry.id   397766193f6d7e7743efdea6c22391b7
#
_cell.length_a   1.000
_cell.length_b   1.000
_cell.length_c   1.000
_cell.angle_alpha   90.00
_cell.angle_beta   90.00
_cell.angle_gamma   90.00
#
_symmetry.space_group_name_H-M   'P 1'
#
loop_
_entity.id
_entity.type
_entity.pdbx_description
1 polymer ?
#
loop_
_entity_poly.entity_id
_entity_poly.type
_entity_poly.pdbx_seq_one_letter_code
_entity_poly.pdbx_strand_id
1 'polypeptide(L)'
;MGNPMNTTQLGKSLFQWQVEQEESKLANISQDQFLSKDADGDTFLHIAVAQGRRALSYVLARKMNALHMLDIKEHNGQSAFQVAVAANQHLIVQDLVNIGAQVNTTDCWGRTPLHVCAEKGHSQVLQAIQKGAVGSNQFVDLEATNYDGLTPLHCAVIAHNAVVHELQRNQQPHSPEVQELLLKNKSLVDTIKCLIQMGAAVEAKDRKSGRTALHLAAEEANLELIRLFLELPSCLSFVNAKAYNGNTALHVAASLQYRLTQLDAVRLLMRKGADPSTRNLENEQPVHLVPDGPVGEQIRRILKGKSIQQRAPPY
;
A
#
# COMPACT_ATOMS: atom_id res chain seq x y z
N MET A 1 -37.10 14.65 -28.37
CA MET A 1 -36.47 14.22 -28.41
C MET A 1 -35.57 13.90 -27.81
N GLY A 2 -35.40 13.74 -27.38
CA GLY A 2 -34.61 13.34 -26.92
C GLY A 2 -33.90 12.81 -26.57
N ASN A 3 -33.66 12.65 -26.42
CA ASN A 3 -32.84 12.19 -26.20
C ASN A 3 -32.40 11.19 -26.54
N PRO A 4 -32.22 11.23 -27.04
CA PRO A 4 -31.81 10.28 -27.47
C PRO A 4 -30.86 9.79 -27.40
N MET A 5 -30.42 10.27 -26.97
CA MET A 5 -29.57 9.86 -26.81
C MET A 5 -29.40 8.98 -26.73
N ASN A 6 -29.86 9.07 -26.78
CA ASN A 6 -29.86 8.47 -26.87
C ASN A 6 -29.52 7.47 -27.12
N THR A 7 -29.49 7.19 -27.22
CA THR A 7 -29.69 6.06 -27.26
C THR A 7 -28.83 5.40 -28.07
N THR A 8 -28.61 5.66 -28.83
CA THR A 8 -27.86 5.02 -29.56
C THR A 8 -26.84 5.24 -29.85
N GLN A 9 -27.00 5.95 -30.07
CA GLN A 9 -26.24 6.56 -29.84
C GLN A 9 -26.00 6.04 -28.82
N LEU A 10 -26.83 5.62 -28.61
CA LEU A 10 -26.87 4.82 -27.69
C LEU A 10 -25.65 4.19 -27.44
N GLY A 11 -24.82 3.85 -27.65
CA GLY A 11 -23.55 3.37 -27.23
C GLY A 11 -22.54 4.44 -26.90
N LYS A 12 -22.83 5.70 -27.08
CA LYS A 12 -21.89 6.78 -26.82
C LYS A 12 -22.10 7.36 -25.42
N SER A 13 -21.16 7.13 -24.52
CA SER A 13 -21.21 7.67 -23.19
C SER A 13 -20.88 9.17 -23.16
N LEU A 14 -21.13 9.81 -22.03
CA LEU A 14 -20.71 11.20 -21.82
C LEU A 14 -19.20 11.34 -21.99
N PHE A 15 -18.42 10.39 -21.48
CA PHE A 15 -16.98 10.40 -21.62
C PHE A 15 -16.56 10.37 -23.09
N GLN A 16 -17.14 9.50 -23.89
CA GLN A 16 -16.84 9.42 -25.32
C GLN A 16 -17.15 10.73 -26.04
N TRP A 17 -18.27 11.35 -25.66
CA TRP A 17 -18.63 12.66 -26.22
C TRP A 17 -17.59 13.73 -25.84
N GLN A 18 -17.16 13.75 -24.56
CA GLN A 18 -16.13 14.68 -24.11
C GLN A 18 -14.80 14.44 -24.81
N VAL A 19 -14.43 13.19 -25.06
CA VAL A 19 -13.21 12.84 -25.81
C VAL A 19 -13.30 13.43 -27.22
N GLU A 20 -14.42 13.28 -27.90
CA GLU A 20 -14.59 13.85 -29.25
C GLU A 20 -14.48 15.37 -29.24
N GLN A 21 -15.01 16.03 -28.22
CA GLN A 21 -14.88 17.49 -28.09
C GLN A 21 -13.42 17.89 -27.93
N GLU A 22 -12.66 17.19 -27.09
CA GLU A 22 -11.25 17.49 -26.90
C GLU A 22 -10.43 17.19 -28.16
N GLU A 23 -10.73 16.12 -28.88
CA GLU A 23 -10.07 15.82 -30.13
C GLU A 23 -10.26 16.94 -31.16
N SER A 24 -11.46 17.50 -31.24
CA SER A 24 -11.74 18.63 -32.13
C SER A 24 -10.92 19.85 -31.74
N LYS A 25 -10.81 20.15 -30.46
CA LYS A 25 -10.04 21.30 -29.96
C LYS A 25 -8.55 21.16 -30.24
N LEU A 26 -8.04 19.92 -30.25
CA LEU A 26 -6.61 19.64 -30.39
C LEU A 26 -6.21 19.34 -31.84
N ALA A 27 -7.15 19.36 -32.78
CA ALA A 27 -6.90 18.97 -34.18
C ALA A 27 -5.77 19.76 -34.83
N ASN A 28 -5.60 21.03 -34.46
CA ASN A 28 -4.61 21.93 -35.07
C ASN A 28 -3.34 22.11 -34.23
N ILE A 29 -3.18 21.34 -33.15
CA ILE A 29 -2.00 21.45 -32.31
C ILE A 29 -0.89 20.59 -32.88
N SER A 30 0.31 21.16 -33.02
CA SER A 30 1.45 20.48 -33.60
C SER A 30 2.04 19.44 -32.65
N GLN A 31 2.78 18.48 -33.22
CA GLN A 31 3.52 17.50 -32.47
C GLN A 31 4.49 18.15 -31.47
N ASP A 32 5.18 19.20 -31.89
CA ASP A 32 6.12 19.92 -31.03
C ASP A 32 5.45 20.49 -29.79
N GLN A 33 4.20 20.93 -29.88
CA GLN A 33 3.45 21.43 -28.74
C GLN A 33 3.12 20.36 -27.74
N PHE A 34 2.84 19.12 -28.20
CA PHE A 34 2.61 17.99 -27.29
C PHE A 34 3.87 17.58 -26.53
N LEU A 35 5.04 17.73 -27.15
CA LEU A 35 6.31 17.31 -26.58
C LEU A 35 7.03 18.41 -25.81
N SER A 36 6.54 19.64 -25.89
CA SER A 36 7.14 20.79 -25.20
C SER A 36 7.06 20.62 -23.69
N LYS A 37 8.15 20.94 -23.00
CA LYS A 37 8.23 20.85 -21.55
C LYS A 37 8.37 22.25 -20.95
N ASP A 38 7.70 22.47 -19.80
CA ASP A 38 7.87 23.71 -19.04
C ASP A 38 9.10 23.64 -18.13
N ALA A 39 9.25 24.61 -17.23
CA ALA A 39 10.40 24.70 -16.33
C ALA A 39 10.52 23.48 -15.39
N ASP A 40 9.40 22.83 -15.07
CA ASP A 40 9.37 21.65 -14.21
C ASP A 40 9.52 20.35 -14.99
N GLY A 41 9.67 20.44 -16.29
CA GLY A 41 9.75 19.28 -17.18
C GLY A 41 8.40 18.68 -17.54
N ASP A 42 7.29 19.35 -17.20
CA ASP A 42 5.94 18.88 -17.48
C ASP A 42 5.55 19.12 -18.94
N THR A 43 4.97 18.09 -19.55
CA THR A 43 4.31 18.22 -20.85
C THR A 43 2.85 18.61 -20.64
N PHE A 44 2.16 18.89 -21.72
CA PHE A 44 0.72 19.17 -21.69
C PHE A 44 -0.03 18.00 -21.00
N LEU A 45 0.36 16.77 -21.27
CA LEU A 45 -0.28 15.60 -20.66
C LEU A 45 -0.10 15.60 -19.14
N HIS A 46 1.09 15.86 -18.62
CA HIS A 46 1.33 15.98 -17.18
C HIS A 46 0.38 17.00 -16.53
N ILE A 47 0.24 18.16 -17.18
CA ILE A 47 -0.59 19.24 -16.64
C ILE A 47 -2.06 18.85 -16.66
N ALA A 48 -2.56 18.27 -17.76
CA ALA A 48 -3.95 17.83 -17.86
C ALA A 48 -4.30 16.78 -16.80
N VAL A 49 -3.40 15.84 -16.55
CA VAL A 49 -3.56 14.82 -15.52
C VAL A 49 -3.59 15.47 -14.13
N ALA A 50 -2.65 16.36 -13.85
CA ALA A 50 -2.60 17.06 -12.57
C ALA A 50 -3.88 17.86 -12.30
N GLN A 51 -4.51 18.39 -13.34
CA GLN A 51 -5.76 19.13 -13.24
C GLN A 51 -6.99 18.21 -13.14
N GLY A 52 -6.82 16.91 -13.28
CA GLY A 52 -7.94 15.96 -13.22
C GLY A 52 -8.83 15.98 -14.46
N ARG A 53 -8.34 16.50 -15.57
CA ARG A 53 -9.13 16.60 -16.82
C ARG A 53 -9.06 15.28 -17.57
N ARG A 54 -9.99 14.40 -17.30
CA ARG A 54 -9.95 13.01 -17.78
C ARG A 54 -9.99 12.91 -19.31
N ALA A 55 -10.98 13.54 -19.95
CA ALA A 55 -11.14 13.44 -21.40
C ALA A 55 -9.93 14.02 -22.14
N LEU A 56 -9.45 15.19 -21.71
CA LEU A 56 -8.26 15.81 -22.27
C LEU A 56 -7.03 14.92 -22.07
N SER A 57 -6.86 14.37 -20.88
CA SER A 57 -5.76 13.45 -20.58
C SER A 57 -5.80 12.24 -21.48
N TYR A 58 -6.97 11.66 -21.71
CA TYR A 58 -7.15 10.51 -22.57
C TYR A 58 -6.71 10.82 -24.02
N VAL A 59 -7.15 11.94 -24.57
CA VAL A 59 -6.82 12.34 -25.94
C VAL A 59 -5.30 12.59 -26.05
N LEU A 60 -4.73 13.34 -25.11
CA LEU A 60 -3.30 13.63 -25.10
C LEU A 60 -2.46 12.36 -24.95
N ALA A 61 -2.90 11.45 -24.09
CA ALA A 61 -2.21 10.17 -23.87
C ALA A 61 -2.18 9.32 -25.15
N ARG A 62 -3.29 9.27 -25.88
CA ARG A 62 -3.35 8.53 -27.15
C ARG A 62 -2.38 9.13 -28.17
N LYS A 63 -2.33 10.47 -28.24
CA LYS A 63 -1.42 11.15 -29.15
C LYS A 63 0.04 10.93 -28.76
N MET A 64 0.35 11.00 -27.46
CA MET A 64 1.71 10.73 -26.97
C MET A 64 2.10 9.28 -27.20
N ASN A 65 1.17 8.35 -27.00
CA ASN A 65 1.43 6.93 -27.25
C ASN A 65 1.73 6.66 -28.74
N ALA A 66 1.01 7.32 -29.64
CA ALA A 66 1.29 7.22 -31.08
C ALA A 66 2.68 7.69 -31.44
N LEU A 67 3.28 8.58 -30.66
CA LEU A 67 4.64 9.08 -30.82
C LEU A 67 5.64 8.27 -29.99
N HIS A 68 5.22 7.21 -29.30
CA HIS A 68 6.04 6.41 -28.39
C HIS A 68 6.64 7.23 -27.23
N MET A 69 5.89 8.24 -26.76
CA MET A 69 6.34 9.18 -25.72
C MET A 69 5.40 9.23 -24.53
N LEU A 70 4.52 8.21 -24.37
CA LEU A 70 3.54 8.20 -23.29
C LEU A 70 4.19 8.23 -21.89
N ASP A 71 5.35 7.60 -21.74
CA ASP A 71 6.03 7.46 -20.47
C ASP A 71 7.12 8.51 -20.23
N ILE A 72 7.10 9.61 -20.97
CA ILE A 72 8.06 10.69 -20.77
C ILE A 72 7.94 11.24 -19.34
N LYS A 73 9.09 11.50 -18.72
CA LYS A 73 9.15 11.88 -17.31
C LYS A 73 9.46 13.36 -17.13
N GLU A 74 8.84 13.95 -16.09
CA GLU A 74 9.16 15.31 -15.67
C GLU A 74 10.39 15.29 -14.72
N HIS A 75 10.74 16.44 -14.11
CA HIS A 75 12.00 16.56 -13.36
C HIS A 75 12.07 15.69 -12.09
N ASN A 76 10.92 15.30 -11.53
CA ASN A 76 10.89 14.38 -10.37
C ASN A 76 10.86 12.91 -10.79
N GLY A 77 11.13 12.63 -12.05
CA GLY A 77 11.13 11.27 -12.57
C GLY A 77 9.73 10.68 -12.72
N GLN A 78 8.69 11.51 -12.83
CA GLN A 78 7.31 11.05 -12.91
C GLN A 78 6.79 11.14 -14.34
N SER A 79 6.22 10.03 -14.83
CA SER A 79 5.39 10.05 -16.02
C SER A 79 3.99 10.59 -15.65
N ALA A 80 3.18 10.87 -16.66
CA ALA A 80 1.80 11.29 -16.42
C ALA A 80 1.02 10.25 -15.60
N PHE A 81 1.27 8.96 -15.85
CA PHE A 81 0.69 7.86 -15.07
C PHE A 81 1.05 7.98 -13.59
N GLN A 82 2.33 8.20 -13.28
CA GLN A 82 2.76 8.36 -11.88
C GLN A 82 2.13 9.58 -11.22
N VAL A 83 1.98 10.68 -11.96
CA VAL A 83 1.27 11.87 -11.45
C VAL A 83 -0.19 11.53 -11.12
N ALA A 84 -0.87 10.78 -11.99
CA ALA A 84 -2.25 10.37 -11.77
C ALA A 84 -2.39 9.47 -10.52
N VAL A 85 -1.44 8.57 -10.31
CA VAL A 85 -1.41 7.70 -9.13
C VAL A 85 -1.28 8.53 -7.86
N ALA A 86 -0.32 9.45 -7.83
CA ALA A 86 -0.10 10.30 -6.67
C ALA A 86 -1.28 11.22 -6.37
N ALA A 87 -2.00 11.65 -7.39
CA ALA A 87 -3.16 12.53 -7.28
C ALA A 87 -4.48 11.77 -7.02
N ASN A 88 -4.43 10.46 -6.85
CA ASN A 88 -5.60 9.62 -6.56
C ASN A 88 -6.67 9.67 -7.66
N GLN A 89 -6.23 9.68 -8.91
CA GLN A 89 -7.09 9.82 -10.09
C GLN A 89 -7.34 8.45 -10.72
N HIS A 90 -8.14 7.61 -10.09
CA HIS A 90 -8.26 6.20 -10.49
C HIS A 90 -8.77 5.99 -11.92
N LEU A 91 -9.68 6.85 -12.40
CA LEU A 91 -10.19 6.72 -13.78
C LEU A 91 -9.11 7.07 -14.81
N ILE A 92 -8.35 8.13 -14.56
CA ILE A 92 -7.24 8.52 -15.44
C ILE A 92 -6.15 7.43 -15.40
N VAL A 93 -5.86 6.89 -14.21
CA VAL A 93 -4.90 5.79 -14.07
C VAL A 93 -5.29 4.61 -14.95
N GLN A 94 -6.53 4.17 -14.88
CA GLN A 94 -6.99 3.04 -15.67
C GLN A 94 -6.91 3.34 -17.17
N ASP A 95 -7.32 4.54 -17.58
CA ASP A 95 -7.21 4.95 -18.99
C ASP A 95 -5.76 4.89 -19.47
N LEU A 96 -4.82 5.44 -18.70
CA LEU A 96 -3.41 5.48 -19.10
C LEU A 96 -2.81 4.09 -19.21
N VAL A 97 -3.11 3.20 -18.25
CA VAL A 97 -2.60 1.83 -18.28
C VAL A 97 -3.21 1.08 -19.48
N ASN A 98 -4.50 1.25 -19.75
CA ASN A 98 -5.15 0.63 -20.92
C ASN A 98 -4.56 1.10 -22.23
N ILE A 99 -4.11 2.36 -22.31
CA ILE A 99 -3.46 2.91 -23.50
C ILE A 99 -2.05 2.32 -23.67
N GLY A 100 -1.40 1.94 -22.57
CA GLY A 100 -0.09 1.32 -22.63
C GLY A 100 0.99 1.93 -21.72
N ALA A 101 0.60 2.78 -20.77
CA ALA A 101 1.56 3.32 -19.80
C ALA A 101 2.22 2.21 -19.01
N GLN A 102 3.52 2.33 -18.78
CA GLN A 102 4.31 1.34 -18.03
C GLN A 102 3.98 1.43 -16.54
N VAL A 103 3.54 0.30 -15.96
CA VAL A 103 3.14 0.25 -14.55
C VAL A 103 4.32 0.04 -13.60
N ASN A 104 5.37 -0.64 -14.06
CA ASN A 104 6.57 -0.91 -13.23
C ASN A 104 7.62 0.15 -13.53
N THR A 105 7.47 1.30 -12.92
CA THR A 105 8.34 2.46 -13.12
C THR A 105 8.63 3.08 -11.74
N THR A 106 9.71 3.84 -11.63
CA THR A 106 10.09 4.48 -10.38
C THR A 106 10.23 5.99 -10.55
N ASP A 107 9.99 6.72 -9.47
CA ASP A 107 10.24 8.16 -9.41
C ASP A 107 11.67 8.43 -8.92
N CYS A 108 12.02 9.71 -8.73
CA CYS A 108 13.37 10.08 -8.28
C CYS A 108 13.67 9.65 -6.84
N TRP A 109 12.65 9.26 -6.08
CA TRP A 109 12.80 8.76 -4.70
C TRP A 109 12.79 7.23 -4.64
N GLY A 110 12.83 6.56 -5.78
CA GLY A 110 12.86 5.10 -5.87
C GLY A 110 11.53 4.41 -5.61
N ARG A 111 10.43 5.15 -5.62
CA ARG A 111 9.11 4.58 -5.36
C ARG A 111 8.47 4.11 -6.66
N THR A 112 7.86 2.93 -6.62
CA THR A 112 6.95 2.50 -7.68
C THR A 112 5.57 3.08 -7.44
N PRO A 113 4.66 3.04 -8.42
CA PRO A 113 3.27 3.45 -8.20
C PRO A 113 2.59 2.70 -7.06
N LEU A 114 2.95 1.44 -6.83
CA LEU A 114 2.40 0.65 -5.74
C LEU A 114 2.86 1.15 -4.37
N HIS A 115 4.10 1.58 -4.26
CA HIS A 115 4.60 2.22 -3.03
C HIS A 115 3.80 3.49 -2.73
N VAL A 116 3.53 4.30 -3.75
CA VAL A 116 2.76 5.54 -3.57
C VAL A 116 1.33 5.23 -3.12
N CYS A 117 0.66 4.25 -3.75
CA CYS A 117 -0.67 3.80 -3.32
C CYS A 117 -0.64 3.32 -1.87
N ALA A 118 0.39 2.57 -1.51
CA ALA A 118 0.55 2.00 -0.16
C ALA A 118 0.71 3.09 0.90
N GLU A 119 1.57 4.06 0.65
CA GLU A 119 1.83 5.16 1.58
C GLU A 119 0.60 6.03 1.80
N LYS A 120 -0.18 6.24 0.74
CA LYS A 120 -1.30 7.19 0.75
C LYS A 120 -2.66 6.53 0.95
N GLY A 121 -2.74 5.22 0.87
CA GLY A 121 -4.01 4.50 0.99
C GLY A 121 -4.91 4.65 -0.23
N HIS A 122 -4.33 4.77 -1.41
CA HIS A 122 -5.08 4.93 -2.66
C HIS A 122 -5.56 3.57 -3.19
N SER A 123 -6.53 2.96 -2.51
CA SER A 123 -7.00 1.61 -2.82
C SER A 123 -7.70 1.52 -4.18
N GLN A 124 -8.49 2.53 -4.55
CA GLN A 124 -9.16 2.55 -5.86
C GLN A 124 -8.15 2.67 -7.00
N VAL A 125 -7.10 3.47 -6.81
CA VAL A 125 -6.02 3.59 -7.79
C VAL A 125 -5.30 2.25 -7.95
N LEU A 126 -5.04 1.56 -6.85
CA LEU A 126 -4.40 0.25 -6.88
C LEU A 126 -5.24 -0.76 -7.68
N GLN A 127 -6.56 -0.77 -7.47
CA GLN A 127 -7.49 -1.59 -8.25
C GLN A 127 -7.48 -1.22 -9.72
N ALA A 128 -7.39 0.08 -10.03
CA ALA A 128 -7.33 0.57 -11.41
C ALA A 128 -6.05 0.11 -12.12
N ILE A 129 -4.92 0.11 -11.40
CA ILE A 129 -3.65 -0.41 -11.93
C ILE A 129 -3.81 -1.90 -12.27
N GLN A 130 -4.40 -2.68 -11.36
CA GLN A 130 -4.60 -4.10 -11.59
C GLN A 130 -5.49 -4.36 -12.81
N LYS A 131 -6.63 -3.68 -12.90
CA LYS A 131 -7.55 -3.85 -14.02
C LYS A 131 -6.91 -3.44 -15.34
N GLY A 132 -6.21 -2.31 -15.36
CA GLY A 132 -5.54 -1.82 -16.55
C GLY A 132 -4.39 -2.74 -16.98
N ALA A 133 -3.65 -3.28 -16.03
CA ALA A 133 -2.55 -4.20 -16.32
C ALA A 133 -3.05 -5.50 -16.96
N VAL A 134 -4.16 -6.05 -16.46
CA VAL A 134 -4.79 -7.22 -17.07
C VAL A 134 -5.21 -6.90 -18.50
N GLY A 135 -5.86 -5.75 -18.72
CA GLY A 135 -6.32 -5.35 -20.03
C GLY A 135 -5.20 -5.05 -21.02
N SER A 136 -4.04 -4.62 -20.56
CA SER A 136 -2.87 -4.31 -21.41
C SER A 136 -1.78 -5.38 -21.35
N ASN A 137 -2.08 -6.51 -20.70
CA ASN A 137 -1.16 -7.66 -20.58
C ASN A 137 0.19 -7.27 -19.96
N GLN A 138 0.15 -6.48 -18.90
CA GLN A 138 1.36 -6.09 -18.15
C GLN A 138 1.45 -6.86 -16.84
N PHE A 139 2.66 -7.25 -16.48
CA PHE A 139 2.97 -7.81 -15.16
C PHE A 139 3.11 -6.66 -14.16
N VAL A 140 2.51 -6.82 -12.97
CA VAL A 140 2.65 -5.85 -11.88
C VAL A 140 3.59 -6.43 -10.84
N ASP A 141 4.72 -5.75 -10.60
CA ASP A 141 5.71 -6.19 -9.61
C ASP A 141 5.29 -5.74 -8.22
N LEU A 142 4.77 -6.68 -7.44
CA LEU A 142 4.31 -6.44 -6.07
C LEU A 142 5.45 -6.46 -5.05
N GLU A 143 6.63 -6.96 -5.45
CA GLU A 143 7.75 -7.17 -4.52
C GLU A 143 8.92 -6.21 -4.76
N ALA A 144 8.74 -5.22 -5.61
CA ALA A 144 9.77 -4.19 -5.81
C ALA A 144 10.06 -3.46 -4.50
N THR A 145 11.33 -3.14 -4.26
CA THR A 145 11.73 -2.42 -3.04
C THR A 145 12.12 -0.98 -3.39
N ASN A 146 11.78 -0.07 -2.47
CA ASN A 146 12.21 1.33 -2.58
C ASN A 146 13.64 1.49 -2.04
N TYR A 147 14.13 2.73 -1.94
CA TYR A 147 15.48 2.99 -1.44
C TYR A 147 15.67 2.61 0.03
N ASP A 148 14.59 2.47 0.80
CA ASP A 148 14.64 1.98 2.18
C ASP A 148 14.57 0.45 2.28
N GLY A 149 14.53 -0.23 1.15
CA GLY A 149 14.46 -1.69 1.10
C GLY A 149 13.10 -2.26 1.41
N LEU A 150 12.04 -1.45 1.30
CA LEU A 150 10.67 -1.82 1.66
C LEU A 150 9.85 -2.16 0.41
N THR A 151 9.02 -3.21 0.53
CA THR A 151 8.00 -3.51 -0.48
C THR A 151 6.79 -2.59 -0.30
N PRO A 152 5.88 -2.52 -1.27
CA PRO A 152 4.63 -1.77 -1.06
C PRO A 152 3.85 -2.21 0.18
N LEU A 153 3.78 -3.52 0.46
CA LEU A 153 3.06 -4.01 1.64
C LEU A 153 3.69 -3.49 2.94
N HIS A 154 5.02 -3.50 3.04
CA HIS A 154 5.71 -2.91 4.19
C HIS A 154 5.34 -1.42 4.36
N CYS A 155 5.35 -0.68 3.27
CA CYS A 155 5.01 0.75 3.29
C CYS A 155 3.58 1.00 3.80
N ALA A 156 2.63 0.17 3.36
CA ALA A 156 1.24 0.30 3.80
C ALA A 156 1.08 0.02 5.30
N VAL A 157 1.80 -0.98 5.81
CA VAL A 157 1.77 -1.31 7.25
C VAL A 157 2.36 -0.16 8.07
N ILE A 158 3.49 0.38 7.63
CA ILE A 158 4.14 1.51 8.32
C ILE A 158 3.19 2.73 8.33
N ALA A 159 2.54 3.02 7.20
CA ALA A 159 1.58 4.12 7.12
C ALA A 159 0.39 3.90 8.06
N HIS A 160 -0.12 2.68 8.13
CA HIS A 160 -1.22 2.34 9.03
C HIS A 160 -0.80 2.44 10.50
N ASN A 161 0.41 1.99 10.84
CA ASN A 161 0.96 2.16 12.19
C ASN A 161 0.98 3.63 12.61
N ALA A 162 1.35 4.52 11.70
CA ALA A 162 1.36 5.95 11.99
C ALA A 162 -0.05 6.49 12.28
N VAL A 163 -1.05 6.03 11.55
CA VAL A 163 -2.45 6.41 11.78
C VAL A 163 -2.93 5.88 13.13
N VAL A 164 -2.64 4.63 13.45
CA VAL A 164 -3.01 4.02 14.75
C VAL A 164 -2.37 4.80 15.89
N HIS A 165 -1.09 5.14 15.76
CA HIS A 165 -0.38 5.93 16.77
C HIS A 165 -1.04 7.29 16.99
N GLU A 166 -1.39 8.01 15.93
CA GLU A 166 -2.07 9.29 16.03
C GLU A 166 -3.46 9.18 16.64
N LEU A 167 -4.21 8.12 16.30
CA LEU A 167 -5.53 7.89 16.88
C LEU A 167 -5.45 7.64 18.40
N GLN A 168 -4.41 6.93 18.85
CA GLN A 168 -4.20 6.67 20.27
C GLN A 168 -3.82 7.95 21.03
N ARG A 169 -3.12 8.87 20.39
CA ARG A 169 -2.72 10.13 20.99
C ARG A 169 -3.85 11.16 21.05
N ASN A 170 -4.84 11.04 20.16
CA ASN A 170 -5.89 12.05 20.04
C ASN A 170 -7.08 11.65 20.91
N GLN A 171 -7.43 12.52 21.85
CA GLN A 171 -8.46 12.23 22.85
C GLN A 171 -9.82 12.83 22.54
N GLN A 172 -10.00 13.45 21.37
CA GLN A 172 -11.27 14.04 20.97
C GLN A 172 -11.90 13.22 19.84
N PRO A 173 -12.76 12.24 20.17
CA PRO A 173 -13.21 11.24 19.19
C PRO A 173 -14.07 11.80 18.05
N HIS A 174 -14.60 13.00 18.18
CA HIS A 174 -15.47 13.58 17.14
C HIS A 174 -14.85 14.78 16.44
N SER A 175 -13.55 15.04 16.64
CA SER A 175 -12.89 16.13 15.94
C SER A 175 -12.77 15.84 14.46
N PRO A 176 -12.70 16.87 13.59
CA PRO A 176 -12.46 16.65 12.15
C PRO A 176 -11.17 15.89 11.89
N GLU A 177 -10.13 16.11 12.70
CA GLU A 177 -8.83 15.44 12.56
C GLU A 177 -8.97 13.94 12.78
N VAL A 178 -9.73 13.52 13.80
CA VAL A 178 -9.97 12.09 14.06
C VAL A 178 -10.80 11.49 12.93
N GLN A 179 -11.78 12.20 12.39
CA GLN A 179 -12.58 11.70 11.28
C GLN A 179 -11.71 11.46 10.04
N GLU A 180 -10.77 12.36 9.74
CA GLU A 180 -9.82 12.15 8.65
C GLU A 180 -8.91 10.95 8.89
N LEU A 181 -8.44 10.77 10.13
CA LEU A 181 -7.61 9.61 10.49
C LEU A 181 -8.37 8.29 10.35
N LEU A 182 -9.65 8.28 10.72
CA LEU A 182 -10.48 7.08 10.57
C LEU A 182 -10.70 6.73 9.10
N LEU A 183 -10.90 7.74 8.25
CA LEU A 183 -11.01 7.52 6.80
C LEU A 183 -9.71 7.00 6.22
N LYS A 184 -8.59 7.55 6.66
CA LYS A 184 -7.27 7.09 6.20
C LYS A 184 -6.98 5.67 6.70
N ASN A 185 -7.37 5.37 7.94
CA ASN A 185 -7.28 4.02 8.48
C ASN A 185 -7.99 3.02 7.56
N LYS A 186 -9.24 3.32 7.22
CA LYS A 186 -10.03 2.44 6.36
C LYS A 186 -9.39 2.29 4.98
N SER A 187 -8.95 3.38 4.37
CA SER A 187 -8.35 3.32 3.03
C SER A 187 -7.04 2.55 3.02
N LEU A 188 -6.24 2.63 4.08
CA LEU A 188 -5.00 1.87 4.21
C LEU A 188 -5.28 0.38 4.41
N VAL A 189 -6.27 0.03 5.22
CA VAL A 189 -6.67 -1.38 5.39
C VAL A 189 -7.15 -1.95 4.05
N ASP A 190 -7.97 -1.20 3.32
CA ASP A 190 -8.44 -1.62 2.00
C ASP A 190 -7.26 -1.81 1.04
N THR A 191 -6.26 -0.94 1.11
CA THR A 191 -5.05 -1.04 0.30
C THR A 191 -4.25 -2.28 0.63
N ILE A 192 -4.07 -2.57 1.93
CA ILE A 192 -3.37 -3.79 2.38
C ILE A 192 -4.09 -5.04 1.89
N LYS A 193 -5.41 -5.09 2.06
CA LYS A 193 -6.22 -6.21 1.58
C LYS A 193 -6.11 -6.38 0.07
N CYS A 194 -6.11 -5.28 -0.66
CA CYS A 194 -5.97 -5.31 -2.12
C CYS A 194 -4.60 -5.85 -2.53
N LEU A 195 -3.52 -5.40 -1.89
CA LEU A 195 -2.18 -5.91 -2.17
C LEU A 195 -2.09 -7.41 -1.93
N ILE A 196 -2.65 -7.90 -0.83
CA ILE A 196 -2.66 -9.33 -0.51
C ILE A 196 -3.47 -10.10 -1.54
N GLN A 197 -4.63 -9.58 -1.93
CA GLN A 197 -5.49 -10.21 -2.93
C GLN A 197 -4.80 -10.27 -4.30
N MET A 198 -4.00 -9.28 -4.64
CA MET A 198 -3.21 -9.27 -5.88
C MET A 198 -2.06 -10.28 -5.85
N GLY A 199 -1.70 -10.79 -4.68
CA GLY A 199 -0.65 -11.79 -4.53
C GLY A 199 0.62 -11.30 -3.84
N ALA A 200 0.58 -10.15 -3.17
CA ALA A 200 1.75 -9.68 -2.41
C ALA A 200 2.15 -10.70 -1.35
N ALA A 201 3.44 -10.96 -1.22
CA ALA A 201 3.98 -11.93 -0.28
C ALA A 201 3.97 -11.35 1.13
N VAL A 202 3.12 -11.91 2.00
CA VAL A 202 3.01 -11.46 3.38
C VAL A 202 4.28 -11.81 4.17
N GLU A 203 4.96 -12.88 3.76
CA GLU A 203 6.21 -13.34 4.37
C GLU A 203 7.44 -12.61 3.84
N ALA A 204 7.31 -11.70 2.90
CA ALA A 204 8.45 -10.96 2.35
C ALA A 204 9.15 -10.15 3.45
N LYS A 205 10.48 -10.18 3.42
CA LYS A 205 11.32 -9.49 4.39
C LYS A 205 11.90 -8.21 3.77
N ASP A 206 11.91 -7.13 4.54
CA ASP A 206 12.58 -5.93 4.08
C ASP A 206 14.09 -6.15 3.98
N ARG A 207 14.76 -5.40 3.10
CA ARG A 207 16.17 -5.65 2.81
C ARG A 207 17.12 -5.25 3.94
N LYS A 208 16.76 -4.22 4.71
CA LYS A 208 17.67 -3.67 5.72
C LYS A 208 17.64 -4.45 7.03
N SER A 209 16.46 -4.90 7.46
CA SER A 209 16.28 -5.52 8.79
C SER A 209 15.66 -6.91 8.72
N GLY A 210 15.22 -7.36 7.56
CA GLY A 210 14.64 -8.69 7.42
C GLY A 210 13.28 -8.84 8.06
N ARG A 211 12.55 -7.74 8.28
CA ARG A 211 11.24 -7.75 8.94
C ARG A 211 10.14 -8.10 7.94
N THR A 212 9.19 -8.89 8.38
CA THR A 212 7.94 -9.13 7.64
C THR A 212 6.92 -8.05 7.97
N ALA A 213 5.81 -8.05 7.25
CA ALA A 213 4.67 -7.17 7.56
C ALA A 213 4.18 -7.39 9.00
N LEU A 214 4.18 -8.64 9.47
CA LEU A 214 3.76 -8.96 10.85
C LEU A 214 4.71 -8.37 11.89
N HIS A 215 6.02 -8.41 11.65
CA HIS A 215 6.98 -7.73 12.53
C HIS A 215 6.67 -6.24 12.66
N LEU A 216 6.39 -5.59 11.53
CA LEU A 216 6.09 -4.16 11.52
C LEU A 216 4.79 -3.84 12.27
N ALA A 217 3.77 -4.66 12.10
CA ALA A 217 2.52 -4.50 12.85
C ALA A 217 2.74 -4.71 14.35
N ALA A 218 3.59 -5.67 14.72
CA ALA A 218 3.93 -5.94 16.12
C ALA A 218 4.69 -4.79 16.77
N GLU A 219 5.50 -4.05 16.00
CA GLU A 219 6.26 -2.89 16.53
C GLU A 219 5.36 -1.82 17.13
N GLU A 220 4.13 -1.68 16.66
CA GLU A 220 3.16 -0.73 17.19
C GLU A 220 2.05 -1.41 17.98
N ALA A 221 2.15 -2.71 18.21
CA ALA A 221 1.05 -3.51 18.76
C ALA A 221 -0.27 -3.22 18.03
N ASN A 222 -0.20 -3.20 16.72
CA ASN A 222 -1.30 -2.85 15.83
C ASN A 222 -2.26 -4.03 15.71
N LEU A 223 -3.24 -4.08 16.60
CA LEU A 223 -4.14 -5.24 16.70
C LEU A 223 -4.93 -5.49 15.43
N GLU A 224 -5.37 -4.44 14.75
CA GLU A 224 -6.12 -4.58 13.51
C GLU A 224 -5.32 -5.33 12.45
N LEU A 225 -4.07 -4.93 12.23
CA LEU A 225 -3.24 -5.59 11.23
C LEU A 225 -2.70 -6.94 11.71
N ILE A 226 -2.35 -7.07 12.99
CA ILE A 226 -1.94 -8.38 13.53
C ILE A 226 -3.04 -9.39 13.32
N ARG A 227 -4.29 -9.03 13.65
CA ARG A 227 -5.44 -9.89 13.44
C ARG A 227 -5.64 -10.22 11.97
N LEU A 228 -5.54 -9.21 11.11
CA LEU A 228 -5.70 -9.39 9.66
C LEU A 228 -4.70 -10.41 9.12
N PHE A 229 -3.43 -10.29 9.47
CA PHE A 229 -2.39 -11.20 8.98
C PHE A 229 -2.54 -12.60 9.58
N LEU A 230 -2.89 -12.71 10.87
CA LEU A 230 -3.00 -14.01 11.54
C LEU A 230 -4.27 -14.76 11.16
N GLU A 231 -5.27 -14.10 10.57
CA GLU A 231 -6.45 -14.75 10.04
C GLU A 231 -6.23 -15.32 8.64
N LEU A 232 -5.11 -15.00 7.99
CA LEU A 232 -4.79 -15.57 6.68
C LEU A 232 -4.55 -17.07 6.80
N PRO A 233 -5.01 -17.88 5.82
CA PRO A 233 -4.80 -19.33 5.86
C PRO A 233 -3.33 -19.74 5.95
N SER A 234 -2.42 -18.89 5.43
CA SER A 234 -0.98 -19.15 5.40
C SER A 234 -0.24 -18.67 6.64
N CYS A 235 -0.93 -18.22 7.69
CA CYS A 235 -0.28 -17.54 8.83
C CYS A 235 0.81 -18.38 9.50
N LEU A 236 0.65 -19.71 9.54
CA LEU A 236 1.66 -20.58 10.16
C LEU A 236 3.00 -20.56 9.42
N SER A 237 3.00 -20.17 8.15
CA SER A 237 4.24 -20.08 7.38
C SER A 237 5.08 -18.86 7.74
N PHE A 238 4.50 -17.84 8.39
CA PHE A 238 5.24 -16.60 8.69
C PHE A 238 5.12 -16.12 10.14
N VAL A 239 4.24 -16.73 10.97
CA VAL A 239 4.03 -16.25 12.35
C VAL A 239 5.33 -16.32 13.19
N ASN A 240 6.21 -17.28 12.89
CA ASN A 240 7.49 -17.45 13.58
C ASN A 240 8.68 -17.03 12.72
N ALA A 241 8.46 -16.27 11.68
CA ALA A 241 9.54 -15.77 10.83
C ALA A 241 10.49 -14.88 11.65
N LYS A 242 11.79 -14.98 11.38
CA LYS A 242 12.82 -14.25 12.08
C LYS A 242 13.32 -13.09 11.23
N ALA A 243 13.46 -11.93 11.85
CA ALA A 243 14.21 -10.82 11.26
C ALA A 243 15.71 -11.13 11.28
N TYR A 244 16.54 -10.25 10.74
CA TYR A 244 17.99 -10.50 10.70
C TYR A 244 18.63 -10.57 12.06
N ASN A 245 18.05 -9.94 13.09
CA ASN A 245 18.51 -10.07 14.48
C ASN A 245 17.98 -11.33 15.17
N GLY A 246 17.23 -12.16 14.45
CA GLY A 246 16.64 -13.39 14.97
C GLY A 246 15.33 -13.19 15.72
N ASN A 247 14.83 -11.96 15.85
CA ASN A 247 13.57 -11.70 16.53
C ASN A 247 12.39 -12.13 15.68
N THR A 248 11.41 -12.76 16.34
CA THR A 248 10.09 -13.02 15.77
C THR A 248 9.16 -11.87 16.11
N ALA A 249 7.96 -11.86 15.54
CA ALA A 249 6.95 -10.89 15.92
C ALA A 249 6.62 -10.94 17.41
N LEU A 250 6.67 -12.13 18.02
CA LEU A 250 6.45 -12.30 19.46
C LEU A 250 7.54 -11.63 20.29
N HIS A 251 8.81 -11.74 19.89
CA HIS A 251 9.89 -10.98 20.54
C HIS A 251 9.59 -9.48 20.51
N VAL A 252 9.21 -8.99 19.35
CA VAL A 252 8.91 -7.55 19.14
C VAL A 252 7.78 -7.11 20.06
N ALA A 253 6.65 -7.82 20.03
CA ALA A 253 5.49 -7.47 20.86
C ALA A 253 5.81 -7.54 22.35
N ALA A 254 6.55 -8.56 22.76
CA ALA A 254 6.93 -8.75 24.17
C ALA A 254 7.85 -7.66 24.69
N SER A 255 8.67 -7.06 23.84
CA SER A 255 9.66 -6.06 24.23
C SER A 255 9.12 -4.63 24.30
N LEU A 256 7.89 -4.39 23.89
CA LEU A 256 7.34 -3.04 23.85
C LEU A 256 7.13 -2.46 25.22
N GLN A 257 7.20 -1.13 25.32
CA GLN A 257 6.92 -0.38 26.52
C GLN A 257 5.83 0.65 26.24
N TYR A 258 4.95 0.86 27.22
CA TYR A 258 3.95 1.91 27.18
C TYR A 258 2.98 1.82 25.99
N ARG A 259 2.64 0.60 25.59
CA ARG A 259 1.61 0.36 24.57
C ARG A 259 0.39 -0.28 25.21
N LEU A 260 -0.76 0.39 25.07
CA LEU A 260 -2.01 -0.12 25.66
C LEU A 260 -2.44 -1.48 25.11
N THR A 261 -2.07 -1.76 23.87
CA THR A 261 -2.48 -2.97 23.17
C THR A 261 -1.45 -4.11 23.24
N GLN A 262 -0.36 -3.92 23.97
CA GLN A 262 0.74 -4.90 24.01
C GLN A 262 0.29 -6.28 24.49
N LEU A 263 -0.45 -6.31 25.58
CA LEU A 263 -0.92 -7.56 26.17
C LEU A 263 -1.80 -8.34 25.19
N ASP A 264 -2.72 -7.63 24.53
CA ASP A 264 -3.61 -8.24 23.55
C ASP A 264 -2.85 -8.71 22.32
N ALA A 265 -1.81 -7.98 21.90
CA ALA A 265 -0.96 -8.40 20.79
C ALA A 265 -0.23 -9.72 21.11
N VAL A 266 0.34 -9.82 22.31
CA VAL A 266 1.01 -11.05 22.76
C VAL A 266 0.04 -12.22 22.81
N ARG A 267 -1.15 -12.01 23.39
CA ARG A 267 -2.17 -13.06 23.46
C ARG A 267 -2.58 -13.53 22.06
N LEU A 268 -2.78 -12.60 21.15
CA LEU A 268 -3.22 -12.93 19.80
C LEU A 268 -2.15 -13.74 19.06
N LEU A 269 -0.88 -13.33 19.16
CA LEU A 269 0.23 -14.05 18.55
C LEU A 269 0.35 -15.47 19.13
N MET A 270 0.28 -15.61 20.44
CA MET A 270 0.34 -16.92 21.11
C MET A 270 -0.80 -17.83 20.68
N ARG A 271 -2.00 -17.27 20.56
CA ARG A 271 -3.19 -18.05 20.18
C ARG A 271 -3.07 -18.57 18.74
N LYS A 272 -2.36 -17.86 17.90
CA LYS A 272 -2.22 -18.19 16.47
C LYS A 272 -0.94 -18.92 16.12
N GLY A 273 -0.22 -19.44 17.11
CA GLY A 273 0.89 -20.34 16.86
C GLY A 273 2.29 -19.74 17.02
N ALA A 274 2.41 -18.53 17.55
CA ALA A 274 3.73 -17.99 17.87
C ALA A 274 4.41 -18.87 18.93
N ASP A 275 5.69 -19.17 18.71
CA ASP A 275 6.47 -20.05 19.59
C ASP A 275 7.29 -19.24 20.60
N PRO A 276 6.93 -19.31 21.90
CA PRO A 276 7.64 -18.56 22.92
C PRO A 276 9.02 -19.11 23.25
N SER A 277 9.38 -20.28 22.74
CA SER A 277 10.70 -20.87 22.96
C SER A 277 11.74 -20.45 21.93
N THR A 278 11.34 -19.77 20.87
CA THR A 278 12.25 -19.33 19.81
C THR A 278 13.28 -18.35 20.37
N ARG A 279 14.55 -18.53 20.00
CA ARG A 279 15.65 -17.67 20.46
C ARG A 279 16.15 -16.79 19.32
N ASN A 280 16.44 -15.54 19.63
CA ASN A 280 17.05 -14.60 18.69
C ASN A 280 18.56 -14.81 18.62
N LEU A 281 19.29 -13.94 17.89
CA LEU A 281 20.75 -14.07 17.74
C LEU A 281 21.51 -13.85 19.06
N GLU A 282 20.90 -13.18 20.04
CA GLU A 282 21.49 -13.01 21.37
C GLU A 282 21.06 -14.12 22.33
N ASN A 283 20.49 -15.19 21.79
CA ASN A 283 20.04 -16.36 22.55
C ASN A 283 18.89 -16.05 23.52
N GLU A 284 18.08 -15.03 23.21
CA GLU A 284 16.96 -14.63 24.05
C GLU A 284 15.65 -15.16 23.51
N GLN A 285 14.81 -15.67 24.41
CA GLN A 285 13.41 -15.96 24.14
C GLN A 285 12.60 -14.67 24.32
N PRO A 286 11.36 -14.60 23.80
CA PRO A 286 10.51 -13.42 24.02
C PRO A 286 10.37 -13.01 25.47
N VAL A 287 10.29 -13.97 26.40
CA VAL A 287 10.13 -13.70 27.83
C VAL A 287 11.29 -12.87 28.41
N HIS A 288 12.48 -13.02 27.85
CA HIS A 288 13.67 -12.30 28.34
C HIS A 288 13.63 -10.81 27.96
N LEU A 289 12.81 -10.43 27.00
CA LEU A 289 12.71 -9.04 26.50
C LEU A 289 11.58 -8.26 27.16
N VAL A 290 10.75 -8.90 28.00
CA VAL A 290 9.59 -8.27 28.61
C VAL A 290 10.04 -7.24 29.63
N PRO A 291 9.58 -5.97 29.53
CA PRO A 291 9.93 -4.95 30.53
C PRO A 291 9.33 -5.24 31.90
N ASP A 292 9.96 -4.68 32.93
CA ASP A 292 9.44 -4.79 34.29
C ASP A 292 8.14 -4.01 34.44
N GLY A 293 7.30 -4.44 35.39
CA GLY A 293 6.04 -3.78 35.71
C GLY A 293 4.86 -4.74 35.68
N PRO A 294 3.66 -4.25 36.04
CA PRO A 294 2.46 -5.10 36.14
C PRO A 294 2.06 -5.77 34.84
N VAL A 295 2.12 -5.03 33.71
CA VAL A 295 1.82 -5.58 32.40
C VAL A 295 2.84 -6.62 32.00
N GLY A 296 4.13 -6.34 32.26
CA GLY A 296 5.21 -7.28 31.99
C GLY A 296 5.03 -8.59 32.73
N GLU A 297 4.60 -8.55 33.99
CA GLU A 297 4.32 -9.75 34.76
C GLU A 297 3.20 -10.59 34.13
N GLN A 298 2.16 -9.95 33.64
CA GLN A 298 1.08 -10.66 32.94
C GLN A 298 1.57 -11.31 31.66
N ILE A 299 2.41 -10.60 30.90
CA ILE A 299 2.98 -11.10 29.65
C ILE A 299 3.88 -12.31 29.96
N ARG A 300 4.72 -12.23 30.98
CA ARG A 300 5.60 -13.35 31.38
C ARG A 300 4.77 -14.60 31.72
N ARG A 301 3.66 -14.44 32.43
CA ARG A 301 2.80 -15.58 32.75
C ARG A 301 2.21 -16.22 31.51
N ILE A 302 1.77 -15.41 30.55
CA ILE A 302 1.21 -15.93 29.28
C ILE A 302 2.27 -16.72 28.53
N LEU A 303 3.48 -16.18 28.40
CA LEU A 303 4.56 -16.84 27.69
C LEU A 303 5.00 -18.13 28.38
N LYS A 304 5.15 -18.12 29.69
CA LYS A 304 5.57 -19.29 30.45
C LYS A 304 4.47 -20.34 30.55
N GLY A 305 3.22 -19.93 30.72
CA GLY A 305 2.10 -20.85 30.81
C GLY A 305 1.93 -21.67 29.54
N LYS A 306 2.03 -21.02 28.39
CA LYS A 306 1.95 -21.70 27.10
C LYS A 306 3.13 -22.66 26.91
N SER A 307 4.32 -22.23 27.30
CA SER A 307 5.52 -23.07 27.22
C SER A 307 5.39 -24.33 28.09
N ILE A 308 4.83 -24.19 29.28
CA ILE A 308 4.59 -25.33 30.16
C ILE A 308 3.56 -26.28 29.54
N GLN A 309 2.48 -25.74 29.00
CA GLN A 309 1.44 -26.56 28.35
C GLN A 309 1.99 -27.33 27.17
N GLN A 310 2.87 -26.74 26.39
CA GLN A 310 3.50 -27.42 25.27
C GLN A 310 4.41 -28.56 25.69
N ARG A 311 4.94 -28.52 26.92
CA ARG A 311 5.80 -29.57 27.48
C ARG A 311 5.01 -30.69 28.15
N ALA A 312 3.71 -30.50 28.37
CA ALA A 312 2.90 -31.55 28.98
C ALA A 312 2.82 -32.77 28.08
N PRO A 313 2.98 -33.99 28.63
CA PRO A 313 2.91 -35.18 27.81
C PRO A 313 1.51 -35.40 27.28
N PRO A 314 1.35 -35.84 26.04
CA PRO A 314 0.06 -36.16 25.49
C PRO A 314 -0.45 -37.47 26.11
N TYR A 315 -1.76 -37.59 26.23
CA TYR A 315 -2.42 -38.80 26.72
C TYR A 315 -3.14 -39.50 25.60
#